data_cbc30e9a2e39e437e45676cacf0d40a0
#
_entry.id   cbc30e9a2e39e437e45676cacf0d40a0
#
_cell.length_a   1.000
_cell.length_b   1.000
_cell.length_c   1.000
_cell.angle_alpha   90.00
_cell.angle_beta   90.00
_cell.angle_gamma   90.00
#
_symmetry.space_group_name_H-M   'P 1'
#
loop_
_entity.id
_entity.type
_entity.pdbx_description
1 polymer ?
#
loop_
_entity_poly.entity_id
_entity_poly.type
_entity_poly.pdbx_seq_one_letter_code
_entity_poly.pdbx_strand_id
1 'polypeptide(L)'
;ESGEPKDIYSRVADELVCILKNRPEPQAKQWLDFGITRSLVKQPVMTLPYGAKLYGFSKQIEGAAMAQAMKNDQLWGELELGKTVMWMAKRVAQAIARIVPDAASTMIWLQDIAKEVASNNKALQWVSPCGFPVSQGYYEMRAKTVKTTIAGSFRYVVLNESIPEEVNVRRQVQAIAPNFVHSLDAAVMHKVVNKCPFPLVTIHDCYGTHAGNIDELLRQTKEAFVEVFSPCQLTQFQEQLGGL
;
A
#
# COMPACT_ATOMS: atom_id res chain seq x y z
N GLU A 1 -20.69 23.22 8.77
CA GLU A 1 -19.60 22.25 8.51
C GLU A 1 -19.07 21.78 9.85
N SER A 2 -19.38 20.52 10.21
CA SER A 2 -18.87 19.87 11.42
C SER A 2 -17.34 19.69 11.27
N GLY A 3 -16.56 20.35 12.11
CA GLY A 3 -15.10 20.42 12.04
C GLY A 3 -14.34 19.15 12.43
N GLU A 4 -14.95 17.98 12.40
CA GLU A 4 -14.22 16.71 12.58
C GLU A 4 -13.72 16.20 11.23
N PRO A 5 -12.41 15.92 11.11
CA PRO A 5 -11.85 15.33 9.89
C PRO A 5 -12.47 13.95 9.69
N LYS A 6 -13.32 13.81 8.67
CA LYS A 6 -13.90 12.52 8.27
C LYS A 6 -12.79 11.67 7.64
N ASP A 7 -12.22 10.81 8.42
CA ASP A 7 -11.17 9.90 7.97
C ASP A 7 -11.79 8.81 7.06
N ILE A 8 -11.06 8.44 6.01
CA ILE A 8 -11.48 7.46 5.01
C ILE A 8 -11.81 6.10 5.63
N TYR A 9 -11.10 5.71 6.68
CA TYR A 9 -11.29 4.42 7.34
C TYR A 9 -12.65 4.34 8.03
N SER A 10 -13.06 5.41 8.71
CA SER A 10 -14.39 5.51 9.33
C SER A 10 -15.48 5.46 8.28
N ARG A 11 -15.32 6.16 7.14
CA ARG A 11 -16.29 6.09 6.03
C ARG A 11 -16.42 4.69 5.44
N VAL A 12 -15.31 3.96 5.30
CA VAL A 12 -15.35 2.57 4.82
C VAL A 12 -16.00 1.66 5.85
N ALA A 13 -15.77 1.86 7.15
CA ALA A 13 -16.43 1.09 8.21
C ALA A 13 -17.95 1.33 8.19
N ASP A 14 -18.40 2.57 8.06
CA ASP A 14 -19.82 2.92 7.98
C ASP A 14 -20.49 2.30 6.74
N GLU A 15 -19.84 2.38 5.57
CA GLU A 15 -20.34 1.74 4.35
C GLU A 15 -20.41 0.21 4.50
N LEU A 16 -19.40 -0.38 5.16
CA LEU A 16 -19.41 -1.81 5.45
C LEU A 16 -20.61 -2.21 6.33
N VAL A 17 -20.93 -1.42 7.36
CA VAL A 17 -22.13 -1.61 8.18
C VAL A 17 -23.40 -1.53 7.32
N CYS A 18 -23.49 -0.57 6.41
CA CYS A 18 -24.62 -0.45 5.48
C CYS A 18 -24.74 -1.71 4.57
N ILE A 19 -23.62 -2.19 4.04
CA ILE A 19 -23.59 -3.41 3.22
C ILE A 19 -24.07 -4.61 4.04
N LEU A 20 -23.59 -4.78 5.27
CA LEU A 20 -23.93 -5.92 6.11
C LEU A 20 -25.39 -5.92 6.55
N LYS A 21 -25.96 -4.77 6.90
CA LYS A 21 -27.40 -4.66 7.27
C LYS A 21 -28.35 -5.11 6.16
N ASN A 22 -27.94 -5.01 4.91
CA ASN A 22 -28.73 -5.40 3.75
C ASN A 22 -28.46 -6.86 3.29
N ARG A 23 -27.83 -7.68 4.14
CA ARG A 23 -27.46 -9.06 3.82
C ARG A 23 -28.22 -10.05 4.70
N PRO A 24 -28.85 -11.10 4.09
CA PRO A 24 -29.58 -12.11 4.84
C PRO A 24 -28.67 -13.19 5.45
N GLU A 25 -27.39 -13.23 5.08
CA GLU A 25 -26.48 -14.27 5.49
C GLU A 25 -26.17 -14.22 7.01
N PRO A 26 -26.13 -15.36 7.71
CA PRO A 26 -25.85 -15.39 9.16
C PRO A 26 -24.55 -14.70 9.56
N GLN A 27 -23.53 -14.77 8.69
CA GLN A 27 -22.25 -14.10 8.89
C GLN A 27 -22.39 -12.57 9.02
N ALA A 28 -23.32 -11.96 8.26
CA ALA A 28 -23.56 -10.53 8.34
C ALA A 28 -23.99 -10.10 9.75
N LYS A 29 -24.95 -10.83 10.33
CA LYS A 29 -25.44 -10.57 11.69
C LYS A 29 -24.31 -10.75 12.72
N GLN A 30 -23.53 -11.83 12.61
CA GLN A 30 -22.43 -12.09 13.54
C GLN A 30 -21.37 -10.98 13.53
N TRP A 31 -20.98 -10.51 12.35
CA TRP A 31 -20.02 -9.40 12.25
C TRP A 31 -20.60 -8.07 12.75
N LEU A 32 -21.91 -7.83 12.56
CA LEU A 32 -22.56 -6.66 13.14
C LEU A 32 -22.61 -6.73 14.67
N ASP A 33 -22.96 -7.90 15.23
CA ASP A 33 -23.01 -8.14 16.66
C ASP A 33 -21.60 -8.05 17.30
N PHE A 34 -20.56 -8.52 16.58
CA PHE A 34 -19.16 -8.37 16.99
C PHE A 34 -18.69 -6.91 16.99
N GLY A 35 -19.23 -6.09 16.12
CA GLY A 35 -18.91 -4.68 15.99
C GLY A 35 -17.87 -4.37 14.92
N ILE A 36 -18.25 -3.55 13.97
CA ILE A 36 -17.39 -3.07 12.90
C ILE A 36 -16.70 -1.80 13.36
N THR A 37 -15.38 -1.88 13.53
CA THR A 37 -14.56 -0.75 13.98
C THR A 37 -13.67 -0.22 12.87
N ARG A 38 -13.24 1.03 13.02
CA ARG A 38 -12.22 1.67 12.16
C ARG A 38 -10.95 0.81 12.05
N SER A 39 -10.50 0.20 13.14
CA SER A 39 -9.30 -0.64 13.17
C SER A 39 -9.43 -1.89 12.31
N LEU A 40 -10.62 -2.45 12.19
CA LEU A 40 -10.88 -3.65 11.38
C LEU A 40 -10.61 -3.42 9.88
N VAL A 41 -10.94 -2.22 9.38
CA VAL A 41 -10.82 -1.87 7.95
C VAL A 41 -9.55 -1.09 7.62
N LYS A 42 -8.84 -0.56 8.61
CA LYS A 42 -7.68 0.31 8.42
C LYS A 42 -6.61 -0.32 7.54
N GLN A 43 -6.15 -1.52 7.89
CA GLN A 43 -5.08 -2.19 7.14
C GLN A 43 -5.49 -2.55 5.70
N PRO A 44 -6.67 -3.16 5.44
CA PRO A 44 -7.16 -3.38 4.08
C PRO A 44 -7.19 -2.11 3.22
N VAL A 45 -7.70 -0.99 3.76
CA VAL A 45 -7.73 0.30 3.04
C VAL A 45 -6.31 0.81 2.75
N MET A 46 -5.41 0.75 3.73
CA MET A 46 -4.02 1.20 3.55
C MET A 46 -3.25 0.36 2.53
N THR A 47 -3.51 -0.95 2.48
CA THR A 47 -2.73 -1.87 1.63
C THR A 47 -3.32 -2.07 0.24
N LEU A 48 -4.53 -1.58 -0.01
CA LEU A 48 -5.13 -1.61 -1.35
C LEU A 48 -4.21 -0.98 -2.41
N PRO A 49 -3.70 0.25 -2.24
CA PRO A 49 -2.81 0.89 -3.21
C PRO A 49 -1.50 0.12 -3.42
N TYR A 50 -1.12 -0.71 -2.48
CA TYR A 50 0.06 -1.59 -2.57
C TYR A 50 -0.24 -2.96 -3.19
N GLY A 51 -1.42 -3.12 -3.81
CA GLY A 51 -1.78 -4.34 -4.52
C GLY A 51 -2.21 -5.51 -3.63
N ALA A 52 -2.57 -5.27 -2.38
CA ALA A 52 -3.11 -6.30 -1.49
C ALA A 52 -4.39 -6.90 -2.09
N LYS A 53 -4.49 -8.24 -2.04
CA LYS A 53 -5.61 -9.02 -2.55
C LYS A 53 -6.47 -9.55 -1.41
N LEU A 54 -7.60 -10.16 -1.75
CA LEU A 54 -8.56 -10.69 -0.77
C LEU A 54 -7.95 -11.59 0.31
N TYR A 55 -6.94 -12.39 -0.04
CA TYR A 55 -6.22 -13.21 0.93
C TYR A 55 -5.43 -12.36 1.94
N GLY A 56 -4.76 -11.30 1.47
CA GLY A 56 -4.10 -10.32 2.37
C GLY A 56 -5.11 -9.63 3.28
N PHE A 57 -6.24 -9.18 2.72
CA PHE A 57 -7.32 -8.58 3.50
C PHE A 57 -7.85 -9.55 4.57
N SER A 58 -8.07 -10.84 4.23
CA SER A 58 -8.57 -11.81 5.20
C SER A 58 -7.62 -11.96 6.40
N LYS A 59 -6.32 -12.01 6.16
CA LYS A 59 -5.31 -12.10 7.24
C LYS A 59 -5.24 -10.83 8.11
N GLN A 60 -5.35 -9.67 7.49
CA GLN A 60 -5.38 -8.39 8.20
C GLN A 60 -6.64 -8.24 9.05
N ILE A 61 -7.80 -8.62 8.52
CA ILE A 61 -9.08 -8.62 9.23
C ILE A 61 -9.05 -9.63 10.39
N GLU A 62 -8.52 -10.82 10.18
CA GLU A 62 -8.35 -11.84 11.22
C GLU A 62 -7.53 -11.30 12.39
N GLY A 63 -6.36 -10.72 12.11
CA GLY A 63 -5.50 -10.12 13.14
C GLY A 63 -6.17 -8.97 13.90
N ALA A 64 -6.85 -8.07 13.17
CA ALA A 64 -7.56 -6.95 13.78
C ALA A 64 -8.75 -7.40 14.64
N ALA A 65 -9.49 -8.41 14.18
CA ALA A 65 -10.60 -8.99 14.93
C ALA A 65 -10.14 -9.72 16.19
N MET A 66 -9.04 -10.48 16.12
CA MET A 66 -8.42 -11.10 17.31
C MET A 66 -8.01 -10.04 18.34
N ALA A 67 -7.36 -8.97 17.90
CA ALA A 67 -6.97 -7.88 18.79
C ALA A 67 -8.19 -7.17 19.43
N GLN A 68 -9.26 -6.98 18.68
CA GLN A 68 -10.51 -6.42 19.17
C GLN A 68 -11.18 -7.35 20.19
N ALA A 69 -11.24 -8.65 19.91
CA ALA A 69 -11.81 -9.66 20.78
C ALA A 69 -11.07 -9.72 22.14
N MET A 70 -9.73 -9.73 22.11
CA MET A 70 -8.90 -9.70 23.31
C MET A 70 -9.12 -8.43 24.15
N LYS A 71 -9.27 -7.29 23.50
CA LYS A 71 -9.49 -6.01 24.19
C LYS A 71 -10.85 -5.93 24.88
N ASN A 72 -11.88 -6.53 24.29
CA ASN A 72 -13.25 -6.45 24.75
C ASN A 72 -13.68 -7.67 25.59
N ASP A 73 -12.78 -8.62 25.85
CA ASP A 73 -13.09 -9.93 26.44
C ASP A 73 -14.27 -10.62 25.75
N GLN A 74 -14.30 -10.52 24.44
CA GLN A 74 -15.39 -10.96 23.58
C GLN A 74 -15.00 -12.24 22.85
N LEU A 75 -15.72 -13.32 23.10
CA LEU A 75 -15.54 -14.58 22.40
C LEU A 75 -16.29 -14.55 21.05
N TRP A 76 -15.67 -15.11 20.02
CA TRP A 76 -16.37 -15.46 18.79
C TRP A 76 -17.37 -16.57 19.11
N GLY A 77 -18.65 -16.38 18.75
CA GLY A 77 -19.67 -17.39 18.93
C GLY A 77 -19.39 -18.67 18.12
N GLU A 78 -20.41 -19.47 17.85
CA GLU A 78 -20.30 -20.79 17.23
C GLU A 78 -19.61 -20.81 15.83
N LEU A 79 -19.48 -19.67 15.14
CA LEU A 79 -18.72 -19.59 13.89
C LEU A 79 -17.25 -19.28 14.18
N GLU A 80 -16.38 -20.20 13.80
CA GLU A 80 -14.95 -19.98 13.85
C GLU A 80 -14.55 -18.79 12.97
N LEU A 81 -13.83 -17.83 13.54
CA LEU A 81 -13.35 -16.61 12.86
C LEU A 81 -12.75 -16.94 11.48
N GLY A 82 -11.89 -17.95 11.40
CA GLY A 82 -11.22 -18.36 10.17
C GLY A 82 -12.17 -18.71 9.00
N LYS A 83 -13.38 -19.19 9.29
CA LYS A 83 -14.37 -19.54 8.26
C LYS A 83 -15.08 -18.31 7.68
N THR A 84 -15.14 -17.21 8.44
CA THR A 84 -15.89 -16.00 8.07
C THR A 84 -15.03 -14.86 7.54
N VAL A 85 -13.72 -14.84 7.82
CA VAL A 85 -12.82 -13.73 7.44
C VAL A 85 -12.71 -13.55 5.92
N MET A 86 -12.69 -14.64 5.14
CA MET A 86 -12.63 -14.54 3.68
C MET A 86 -13.94 -13.97 3.10
N TRP A 87 -15.07 -14.33 3.68
CA TRP A 87 -16.36 -13.74 3.34
C TRP A 87 -16.37 -12.25 3.67
N MET A 88 -15.89 -11.88 4.86
CA MET A 88 -15.77 -10.48 5.28
C MET A 88 -14.79 -9.68 4.41
N ALA A 89 -13.65 -10.25 4.04
CA ALA A 89 -12.69 -9.62 3.13
C ALA A 89 -13.32 -9.18 1.81
N LYS A 90 -14.22 -9.99 1.25
CA LYS A 90 -14.99 -9.61 0.04
C LYS A 90 -15.92 -8.42 0.29
N ARG A 91 -16.51 -8.30 1.49
CA ARG A 91 -17.38 -7.18 1.85
C ARG A 91 -16.60 -5.90 2.11
N VAL A 92 -15.45 -6.01 2.78
CA VAL A 92 -14.52 -4.89 2.95
C VAL A 92 -14.03 -4.38 1.59
N ALA A 93 -13.61 -5.27 0.68
CA ALA A 93 -13.23 -4.87 -0.68
C ALA A 93 -14.38 -4.15 -1.42
N GLN A 94 -15.62 -4.62 -1.26
CA GLN A 94 -16.81 -3.97 -1.83
C GLN A 94 -17.04 -2.58 -1.22
N ALA A 95 -16.89 -2.42 0.09
CA ALA A 95 -17.02 -1.12 0.78
C ALA A 95 -15.94 -0.14 0.31
N ILE A 96 -14.69 -0.59 0.20
CA ILE A 96 -13.59 0.22 -0.31
C ILE A 96 -13.88 0.71 -1.74
N ALA A 97 -14.30 -0.21 -2.64
CA ALA A 97 -14.60 0.14 -4.02
C ALA A 97 -15.75 1.18 -4.17
N ARG A 98 -16.68 1.22 -3.22
CA ARG A 98 -17.75 2.22 -3.20
C ARG A 98 -17.30 3.58 -2.67
N ILE A 99 -16.37 3.61 -1.71
CA ILE A 99 -15.88 4.85 -1.10
C ILE A 99 -14.76 5.49 -1.92
N VAL A 100 -13.91 4.69 -2.56
CA VAL A 100 -12.75 5.14 -3.36
C VAL A 100 -12.68 4.43 -4.72
N PRO A 101 -13.67 4.65 -5.60
CA PRO A 101 -13.72 3.98 -6.90
C PRO A 101 -12.51 4.34 -7.77
N ASP A 102 -12.03 5.58 -7.69
CA ASP A 102 -10.93 6.07 -8.51
C ASP A 102 -9.58 5.44 -8.16
N ALA A 103 -9.39 5.01 -6.91
CA ALA A 103 -8.16 4.32 -6.51
C ALA A 103 -8.01 2.97 -7.22
N ALA A 104 -9.10 2.21 -7.35
CA ALA A 104 -9.08 0.92 -8.03
C ALA A 104 -8.83 1.09 -9.54
N SER A 105 -9.47 2.06 -10.19
CA SER A 105 -9.27 2.36 -11.60
C SER A 105 -7.85 2.85 -11.89
N THR A 106 -7.31 3.70 -11.03
CA THR A 106 -5.90 4.17 -11.13
C THR A 106 -4.91 3.02 -11.02
N MET A 107 -5.15 2.08 -10.09
CA MET A 107 -4.28 0.90 -9.97
C MET A 107 -4.30 0.03 -11.24
N ILE A 108 -5.47 -0.20 -11.82
CA ILE A 108 -5.59 -0.96 -13.08
C ILE A 108 -4.84 -0.24 -14.19
N TRP A 109 -5.05 1.05 -14.34
CA TRP A 109 -4.37 1.88 -15.33
C TRP A 109 -2.83 1.83 -15.20
N LEU A 110 -2.30 1.96 -13.98
CA LEU A 110 -0.86 1.80 -13.73
C LEU A 110 -0.35 0.41 -14.12
N GLN A 111 -1.12 -0.64 -13.84
CA GLN A 111 -0.77 -2.02 -14.18
C GLN A 111 -0.78 -2.27 -15.69
N ASP A 112 -1.73 -1.68 -16.42
CA ASP A 112 -1.81 -1.79 -17.87
C ASP A 112 -0.62 -1.11 -18.54
N ILE A 113 -0.25 0.09 -18.10
CA ILE A 113 0.97 0.78 -18.55
C ILE A 113 2.21 -0.07 -18.27
N ALA A 114 2.34 -0.59 -17.05
CA ALA A 114 3.48 -1.42 -16.69
C ALA A 114 3.58 -2.68 -17.57
N LYS A 115 2.44 -3.29 -17.87
CA LYS A 115 2.37 -4.45 -18.76
C LYS A 115 2.81 -4.10 -20.19
N GLU A 116 2.36 -2.98 -20.72
CA GLU A 116 2.72 -2.53 -22.06
C GLU A 116 4.22 -2.27 -22.19
N VAL A 117 4.80 -1.47 -21.29
CA VAL A 117 6.24 -1.17 -21.28
C VAL A 117 7.07 -2.44 -21.10
N ALA A 118 6.72 -3.29 -20.14
CA ALA A 118 7.46 -4.50 -19.83
C ALA A 118 7.33 -5.59 -20.94
N SER A 119 6.22 -5.63 -21.67
CA SER A 119 6.05 -6.54 -22.82
C SER A 119 7.00 -6.20 -23.98
N ASN A 120 7.46 -4.96 -24.06
CA ASN A 120 8.53 -4.52 -24.96
C ASN A 120 9.94 -4.72 -24.37
N ASN A 121 10.06 -5.55 -23.36
CA ASN A 121 11.31 -5.86 -22.64
C ASN A 121 12.03 -4.63 -22.07
N LYS A 122 11.26 -3.61 -21.64
CA LYS A 122 11.76 -2.40 -21.01
C LYS A 122 11.36 -2.35 -19.54
N ALA A 123 12.31 -2.08 -18.65
CA ALA A 123 12.01 -1.80 -17.25
C ALA A 123 11.39 -0.39 -17.12
N LEU A 124 10.37 -0.27 -16.25
CA LEU A 124 9.77 1.04 -16.01
C LEU A 124 10.73 1.97 -15.28
N GLN A 125 10.75 3.21 -15.74
CA GLN A 125 11.53 4.29 -15.12
C GLN A 125 10.74 5.59 -15.17
N TRP A 126 10.86 6.39 -14.12
CA TRP A 126 10.27 7.73 -14.04
C TRP A 126 11.09 8.64 -13.12
N VAL A 127 10.82 9.92 -13.16
CA VAL A 127 11.41 10.89 -12.24
C VAL A 127 10.33 11.33 -11.26
N SER A 128 10.62 11.21 -9.97
CA SER A 128 9.70 11.63 -8.91
C SER A 128 9.60 13.17 -8.83
N PRO A 129 8.55 13.73 -8.18
CA PRO A 129 8.36 15.18 -8.09
C PRO A 129 9.49 15.97 -7.41
N CYS A 130 10.41 15.30 -6.73
CA CYS A 130 11.62 15.91 -6.17
C CYS A 130 12.83 15.83 -7.11
N GLY A 131 12.67 15.29 -8.33
CA GLY A 131 13.77 15.12 -9.29
C GLY A 131 14.56 13.82 -9.13
N PHE A 132 14.15 12.91 -8.23
CA PHE A 132 14.83 11.63 -8.00
C PHE A 132 14.44 10.61 -9.08
N PRO A 133 15.41 9.99 -9.80
CA PRO A 133 15.12 8.96 -10.78
C PRO A 133 14.75 7.65 -10.10
N VAL A 134 13.61 7.09 -10.48
CA VAL A 134 13.11 5.80 -9.99
C VAL A 134 13.19 4.77 -11.12
N SER A 135 13.70 3.59 -10.81
CA SER A 135 13.79 2.47 -11.77
C SER A 135 13.27 1.18 -11.13
N GLN A 136 12.36 0.51 -11.80
CA GLN A 136 11.90 -0.83 -11.43
C GLN A 136 12.79 -1.91 -12.06
N GLY A 137 13.96 -2.17 -11.49
CA GLY A 137 14.92 -3.17 -11.96
C GLY A 137 14.50 -4.63 -11.68
N TYR A 138 13.28 -5.01 -12.08
CA TYR A 138 12.80 -6.39 -11.93
C TYR A 138 13.05 -7.17 -13.22
N TYR A 139 14.05 -8.03 -13.17
CA TYR A 139 14.45 -8.90 -14.28
C TYR A 139 14.16 -10.36 -13.95
N GLU A 140 14.18 -11.22 -14.97
CA GLU A 140 14.12 -12.66 -14.79
C GLU A 140 15.35 -13.16 -14.03
N MET A 141 15.18 -14.26 -13.32
CA MET A 141 16.21 -14.81 -12.44
C MET A 141 16.58 -16.21 -12.90
N ARG A 142 17.88 -16.47 -13.02
CA ARG A 142 18.42 -17.81 -13.26
C ARG A 142 19.03 -18.37 -11.99
N ALA A 143 18.62 -19.57 -11.62
CA ALA A 143 19.24 -20.30 -10.53
C ALA A 143 20.60 -20.86 -10.98
N LYS A 144 21.67 -20.50 -10.25
CA LYS A 144 23.03 -21.00 -10.47
C LYS A 144 23.50 -21.75 -9.23
N THR A 145 23.78 -23.02 -9.39
CA THR A 145 24.32 -23.82 -8.30
C THR A 145 25.84 -23.64 -8.24
N VAL A 146 26.32 -23.16 -7.11
CA VAL A 146 27.74 -22.95 -6.84
C VAL A 146 28.20 -23.90 -5.75
N LYS A 147 29.30 -24.64 -6.03
CA LYS A 147 29.98 -25.44 -5.02
C LYS A 147 30.87 -24.50 -4.20
N THR A 148 30.70 -24.52 -2.90
CA THR A 148 31.50 -23.71 -1.98
C THR A 148 31.96 -24.58 -0.79
N THR A 149 32.93 -24.11 -0.04
CA THR A 149 33.41 -24.76 1.20
C THR A 149 33.04 -23.88 2.38
N ILE A 150 32.24 -24.42 3.29
CA ILE A 150 31.85 -23.76 4.54
C ILE A 150 32.31 -24.68 5.68
N ALA A 151 33.10 -24.15 6.60
CA ALA A 151 33.65 -24.87 7.75
C ALA A 151 34.33 -26.20 7.36
N GLY A 152 35.12 -26.21 6.28
CA GLY A 152 35.85 -27.37 5.79
C GLY A 152 35.02 -28.42 5.04
N SER A 153 33.72 -28.24 4.91
CA SER A 153 32.82 -29.15 4.19
C SER A 153 32.31 -28.52 2.90
N PHE A 154 32.24 -29.33 1.83
CA PHE A 154 31.65 -28.89 0.57
C PHE A 154 30.13 -28.71 0.72
N ARG A 155 29.62 -27.56 0.24
CA ARG A 155 28.20 -27.24 0.19
C ARG A 155 27.84 -26.77 -1.22
N TYR A 156 26.64 -27.12 -1.64
CA TYR A 156 26.06 -26.56 -2.86
C TYR A 156 25.06 -25.45 -2.45
N VAL A 157 25.33 -24.27 -2.92
CA VAL A 157 24.45 -23.09 -2.67
C VAL A 157 23.82 -22.70 -3.99
N VAL A 158 22.50 -22.51 -3.99
CA VAL A 158 21.78 -21.99 -5.15
C VAL A 158 21.75 -20.46 -5.03
N LEU A 159 22.39 -19.78 -5.96
CA LEU A 159 22.35 -18.33 -6.10
C LEU A 159 21.39 -17.97 -7.22
N ASN A 160 20.57 -16.97 -7.01
CA ASN A 160 19.74 -16.39 -8.05
C ASN A 160 20.49 -15.23 -8.69
N GLU A 161 20.81 -15.37 -9.97
CA GLU A 161 21.46 -14.35 -10.79
C GLU A 161 20.43 -13.71 -11.69
N SER A 162 20.35 -12.37 -11.70
CA SER A 162 19.43 -11.63 -12.59
C SER A 162 19.92 -11.72 -14.03
N ILE A 163 19.00 -11.85 -14.97
CA ILE A 163 19.26 -11.80 -16.41
C ILE A 163 18.92 -10.37 -16.88
N PRO A 164 19.91 -9.46 -17.00
CA PRO A 164 19.64 -8.02 -17.22
C PRO A 164 18.90 -7.72 -18.53
N GLU A 165 18.92 -8.67 -19.47
CA GLU A 165 18.31 -8.55 -20.80
C GLU A 165 16.85 -9.03 -20.83
N GLU A 166 16.35 -9.62 -19.75
CA GLU A 166 15.00 -10.19 -19.69
C GLU A 166 14.18 -9.57 -18.56
N VAL A 167 13.26 -8.69 -18.89
CA VAL A 167 12.38 -8.02 -17.93
C VAL A 167 11.29 -8.96 -17.43
N ASN A 168 11.13 -9.09 -16.12
CA ASN A 168 10.05 -9.87 -15.52
C ASN A 168 8.73 -9.07 -15.54
N VAL A 169 7.93 -9.27 -16.57
CA VAL A 169 6.65 -8.57 -16.78
C VAL A 169 5.73 -8.68 -15.57
N ARG A 170 5.61 -9.88 -14.98
CA ARG A 170 4.72 -10.10 -13.84
C ARG A 170 5.13 -9.25 -12.64
N ARG A 171 6.42 -9.16 -12.34
CA ARG A 171 6.94 -8.35 -11.23
C ARG A 171 6.78 -6.86 -11.51
N GLN A 172 7.01 -6.39 -12.74
CA GLN A 172 6.77 -5.01 -13.14
C GLN A 172 5.33 -4.60 -12.86
N VAL A 173 4.36 -5.39 -13.33
CA VAL A 173 2.93 -5.14 -13.14
C VAL A 173 2.51 -5.16 -11.66
N GLN A 174 3.06 -6.09 -10.87
CA GLN A 174 2.71 -6.17 -9.45
C GLN A 174 3.29 -5.04 -8.61
N ALA A 175 4.45 -4.51 -9.00
CA ALA A 175 5.19 -3.55 -8.20
C ALA A 175 4.92 -2.08 -8.57
N ILE A 176 4.29 -1.79 -9.72
CA ILE A 176 4.15 -0.39 -10.18
C ILE A 176 3.34 0.46 -9.19
N ALA A 177 2.17 0.00 -8.74
CA ALA A 177 1.33 0.79 -7.86
C ALA A 177 2.03 1.10 -6.51
N PRO A 178 2.59 0.11 -5.77
CA PRO A 178 3.32 0.41 -4.55
C PRO A 178 4.55 1.28 -4.79
N ASN A 179 5.34 1.04 -5.83
CA ASN A 179 6.54 1.81 -6.09
C ASN A 179 6.22 3.25 -6.50
N PHE A 180 5.17 3.46 -7.28
CA PHE A 180 4.72 4.79 -7.65
C PHE A 180 4.28 5.60 -6.42
N VAL A 181 3.41 5.03 -5.57
CA VAL A 181 2.95 5.68 -4.33
C VAL A 181 4.13 5.97 -3.40
N HIS A 182 5.03 5.00 -3.17
CA HIS A 182 6.21 5.21 -2.33
C HIS A 182 7.16 6.27 -2.90
N SER A 183 7.24 6.42 -4.23
CA SER A 183 8.07 7.47 -4.83
C SER A 183 7.50 8.87 -4.57
N LEU A 184 6.17 9.01 -4.45
CA LEU A 184 5.52 10.26 -4.05
C LEU A 184 5.73 10.57 -2.57
N ASP A 185 5.57 9.57 -1.70
CA ASP A 185 5.85 9.72 -0.26
C ASP A 185 7.31 10.13 -0.02
N ALA A 186 8.24 9.47 -0.70
CA ALA A 186 9.67 9.82 -0.64
C ALA A 186 9.94 11.24 -1.17
N ALA A 187 9.20 11.68 -2.20
CA ALA A 187 9.35 13.04 -2.72
C ALA A 187 8.94 14.09 -1.70
N VAL A 188 7.86 13.87 -0.93
CA VAL A 188 7.48 14.74 0.18
C VAL A 188 8.60 14.79 1.23
N MET A 189 9.12 13.64 1.64
CA MET A 189 10.20 13.57 2.62
C MET A 189 11.45 14.32 2.14
N HIS A 190 11.90 14.12 0.90
CA HIS A 190 13.05 14.82 0.34
C HIS A 190 12.85 16.35 0.34
N LYS A 191 11.64 16.80 -0.02
CA LYS A 191 11.33 18.24 0.01
C LYS A 191 11.35 18.80 1.44
N VAL A 192 10.81 18.08 2.42
CA VAL A 192 10.86 18.47 3.84
C VAL A 192 12.30 18.57 4.32
N VAL A 193 13.12 17.55 4.04
CA VAL A 193 14.54 17.54 4.43
C VAL A 193 15.29 18.72 3.83
N ASN A 194 15.07 19.01 2.54
CA ASN A 194 15.75 20.11 1.85
C ASN A 194 15.30 21.51 2.32
N LYS A 195 14.09 21.65 2.84
CA LYS A 195 13.54 22.92 3.30
C LYS A 195 13.82 23.24 4.76
N CYS A 196 14.05 22.22 5.60
CA CYS A 196 14.28 22.41 7.03
C CYS A 196 15.75 22.83 7.30
N PRO A 197 16.02 24.05 7.80
CA PRO A 197 17.37 24.53 8.07
C PRO A 197 17.92 24.10 9.45
N PHE A 198 17.29 23.13 10.09
CA PHE A 198 17.60 22.67 11.45
C PHE A 198 17.76 21.13 11.47
N PRO A 199 18.37 20.57 12.54
CA PRO A 199 18.50 19.12 12.67
C PRO A 199 17.14 18.40 12.63
N LEU A 200 17.06 17.39 11.76
CA LEU A 200 15.86 16.63 11.49
C LEU A 200 16.17 15.13 11.52
N VAL A 201 15.26 14.35 12.11
CA VAL A 201 15.25 12.89 12.03
C VAL A 201 14.01 12.47 11.24
N THR A 202 14.20 11.57 10.30
CA THR A 202 13.09 11.04 9.48
C THR A 202 13.01 9.52 9.62
N ILE A 203 11.80 9.01 9.81
CA ILE A 203 11.50 7.58 9.79
C ILE A 203 10.24 7.42 8.93
N HIS A 204 10.40 7.08 7.66
CA HIS A 204 9.33 7.06 6.67
C HIS A 204 8.59 8.40 6.58
N ASP A 205 7.31 8.43 6.98
CA ASP A 205 6.42 9.60 7.02
C ASP A 205 6.42 10.33 8.37
N CYS A 206 7.27 9.91 9.29
CA CYS A 206 7.41 10.52 10.62
C CYS A 206 8.66 11.40 10.66
N TYR A 207 8.49 12.61 11.18
CA TYR A 207 9.58 13.59 11.32
C TYR A 207 9.75 13.98 12.78
N GLY A 208 11.00 14.11 13.21
CA GLY A 208 11.35 14.55 14.55
C GLY A 208 12.38 15.66 14.53
N THR A 209 12.23 16.66 15.41
CA THR A 209 13.17 17.75 15.62
C THR A 209 13.10 18.26 17.06
N HIS A 210 13.93 19.26 17.43
CA HIS A 210 13.82 19.93 18.71
C HIS A 210 12.51 20.69 18.86
N ALA A 211 11.97 20.76 20.09
CA ALA A 211 10.67 21.37 20.39
C ALA A 211 10.49 22.78 19.80
N GLY A 212 11.53 23.61 19.83
CA GLY A 212 11.49 24.97 19.26
C GLY A 212 11.31 25.03 17.74
N ASN A 213 11.45 23.93 17.03
CA ASN A 213 11.36 23.89 15.55
C ASN A 213 10.06 23.22 15.07
N ILE A 214 9.16 22.79 15.97
CA ILE A 214 7.99 22.00 15.61
C ILE A 214 7.03 22.76 14.70
N ASP A 215 6.75 24.03 14.98
CA ASP A 215 5.82 24.82 14.18
C ASP A 215 6.35 25.02 12.75
N GLU A 216 7.65 25.29 12.62
CA GLU A 216 8.29 25.43 11.32
C GLU A 216 8.33 24.08 10.56
N LEU A 217 8.64 22.99 11.25
CA LEU A 217 8.58 21.64 10.66
C LEU A 217 7.17 21.32 10.14
N LEU A 218 6.14 21.63 10.91
CA LEU A 218 4.75 21.43 10.49
C LEU A 218 4.40 22.27 9.26
N ARG A 219 4.85 23.52 9.22
CA ARG A 219 4.66 24.42 8.07
C ARG A 219 5.35 23.86 6.82
N GLN A 220 6.62 23.48 6.92
CA GLN A 220 7.41 22.94 5.81
C GLN A 220 6.84 21.61 5.30
N THR A 221 6.34 20.76 6.20
CA THR A 221 5.69 19.49 5.82
C THR A 221 4.42 19.72 5.02
N LYS A 222 3.57 20.67 5.45
CA LYS A 222 2.35 21.02 4.70
C LYS A 222 2.67 21.60 3.32
N GLU A 223 3.65 22.51 3.24
CA GLU A 223 4.09 23.10 1.97
C GLU A 223 4.66 22.05 1.02
N ALA A 224 5.54 21.17 1.52
CA ALA A 224 6.10 20.08 0.72
C ALA A 224 5.00 19.16 0.17
N PHE A 225 4.00 18.84 0.99
CA PHE A 225 2.85 18.04 0.56
C PHE A 225 2.07 18.74 -0.55
N VAL A 226 1.75 20.02 -0.38
CA VAL A 226 1.04 20.80 -1.41
C VAL A 226 1.85 20.87 -2.70
N GLU A 227 3.15 21.10 -2.64
CA GLU A 227 4.01 21.17 -3.83
C GLU A 227 4.06 19.83 -4.60
N VAL A 228 4.06 18.70 -3.89
CA VAL A 228 4.07 17.39 -4.54
C VAL A 228 2.72 17.07 -5.17
N PHE A 229 1.61 17.39 -4.49
CA PHE A 229 0.28 16.92 -4.92
C PHE A 229 -0.58 17.97 -5.64
N SER A 230 -0.17 19.24 -5.73
CA SER A 230 -0.89 20.23 -6.54
C SER A 230 -0.87 19.93 -8.04
N PRO A 231 0.25 19.52 -8.65
CA PRO A 231 0.24 19.00 -10.01
C PRO A 231 -0.39 17.60 -10.07
N CYS A 232 -1.03 17.26 -11.17
CA CYS A 232 -1.53 15.91 -11.38
C CYS A 232 -0.36 14.94 -11.63
N GLN A 233 0.01 14.15 -10.64
CA GLN A 233 1.15 13.24 -10.70
C GLN A 233 0.96 12.11 -11.73
N LEU A 234 -0.27 11.68 -11.97
CA LEU A 234 -0.57 10.66 -12.99
C LEU A 234 -0.35 11.20 -14.41
N THR A 235 -0.73 12.45 -14.67
CA THR A 235 -0.47 13.10 -15.96
C THR A 235 1.03 13.24 -16.19
N GLN A 236 1.79 13.72 -15.20
CA GLN A 236 3.24 13.83 -15.33
C GLN A 236 3.92 12.48 -15.56
N PHE A 237 3.44 11.43 -14.88
CA PHE A 237 3.94 10.07 -15.09
C PHE A 237 3.67 9.59 -16.53
N GLN A 238 2.47 9.81 -17.07
CA GLN A 238 2.11 9.45 -18.43
C GLN A 238 2.97 10.20 -19.46
N GLU A 239 3.18 11.50 -19.29
CA GLU A 239 4.02 12.33 -20.16
C GLU A 239 5.46 11.82 -20.22
N GLN A 240 6.04 11.41 -19.07
CA GLN A 240 7.39 10.85 -18.99
C GLN A 240 7.54 9.52 -19.72
N LEU A 241 6.47 8.76 -19.86
CA LEU A 241 6.45 7.50 -20.63
C LEU A 241 6.17 7.68 -22.11
N GLY A 242 6.14 8.92 -22.59
CA GLY A 242 5.93 9.24 -24.01
C GLY A 242 4.46 9.26 -24.44
N GLY A 243 3.52 9.45 -23.52
CA GLY A 243 2.10 9.59 -23.82
C GLY A 243 1.41 8.27 -24.17
N LEU A 244 1.88 7.13 -23.64
CA LEU A 244 1.25 5.80 -23.76
C LEU A 244 -0.19 5.78 -23.23
#